data_e771ae3b9a70a6e9f9b7c6b48bdd6850
#
_entry.id   e771ae3b9a70a6e9f9b7c6b48bdd6850
#
_cell.length_a   1.000
_cell.length_b   1.000
_cell.length_c   1.000
_cell.angle_alpha   90.00
_cell.angle_beta   90.00
_cell.angle_gamma   90.00
#
_symmetry.space_group_name_H-M   'P 1'
#
loop_
_entity.id
_entity.type
_entity.pdbx_description
1 polymer ?
#
loop_
_entity_poly.entity_id
_entity_poly.type
_entity_poly.pdbx_seq_one_letter_code
_entity_poly.pdbx_strand_id
1 'polypeptide(L)'
;MNNLLNEKSRELLKKGNCFDFMRYFFAVSLIIVHFCTLADVDQFWIITGPIRVKAFFIISGFLVFYSYIKREDLKDYIEKRIRRILPPYFLVVISCVLLGFFITSLSKQDYVTSKETYKYLISNFSFLNFIQPTLPGVFESNPMPAVNGSLWTMKVEVMFYVSVPIIFFLLKKYNKLSIMITIFLFAIFYDYCFTMLYEQTNNSIYLLIRKQIGSNLFIFIPEHLFFYILITL
;
A
#
# COMPACT_ATOMS: atom_id res chain seq x y z
N MET A 1 22.00 14.27 18.84
CA MET A 1 21.46 14.07 17.48
C MET A 1 19.94 14.26 17.42
N ASN A 2 19.41 15.06 18.36
CA ASN A 2 17.96 15.42 18.43
C ASN A 2 17.57 16.64 17.57
N ASN A 3 18.40 17.05 16.62
CA ASN A 3 18.31 18.34 15.93
C ASN A 3 17.78 18.27 14.50
N LEU A 4 17.12 17.16 14.10
CA LEU A 4 16.51 17.10 12.77
C LEU A 4 15.12 17.76 12.70
N LEU A 5 14.48 17.96 13.83
CA LEU A 5 13.23 18.69 13.94
C LEU A 5 13.43 19.90 14.84
N ASN A 6 13.08 21.09 14.35
CA ASN A 6 13.07 22.28 15.18
C ASN A 6 11.90 22.20 16.19
N GLU A 7 11.95 23.03 17.24
CA GLU A 7 10.91 23.04 18.29
C GLU A 7 9.51 23.32 17.73
N LYS A 8 9.43 24.22 16.74
CA LYS A 8 8.18 24.63 16.09
C LYS A 8 7.55 23.45 15.34
N SER A 9 8.36 22.63 14.63
CA SER A 9 7.86 21.43 13.96
C SER A 9 7.37 20.37 14.95
N ARG A 10 8.04 20.24 16.10
CA ARG A 10 7.59 19.34 17.17
C ARG A 10 6.27 19.80 17.79
N GLU A 11 6.07 21.09 17.94
CA GLU A 11 4.85 21.69 18.49
C GLU A 11 3.66 21.56 17.53
N LEU A 12 3.87 21.80 16.24
CA LEU A 12 2.87 21.58 15.19
C LEU A 12 2.40 20.12 15.12
N LEU A 13 3.33 19.18 15.27
CA LEU A 13 3.01 17.76 15.27
C LEU A 13 2.37 17.25 16.57
N LYS A 14 2.54 17.99 17.67
CA LYS A 14 1.84 17.72 18.93
C LYS A 14 0.40 18.25 18.94
N LYS A 15 0.15 19.35 18.24
CA LYS A 15 -1.12 20.09 18.29
C LYS A 15 -2.24 19.46 17.46
N GLY A 16 -2.01 18.47 16.64
CA GLY A 16 -3.07 18.16 15.74
C GLY A 16 -3.24 16.73 15.29
N ASN A 17 -4.25 16.12 15.76
CA ASN A 17 -4.87 14.94 15.17
C ASN A 17 -5.47 15.18 13.75
N CYS A 18 -5.10 16.27 13.08
CA CYS A 18 -5.55 16.53 11.71
C CYS A 18 -5.13 15.42 10.75
N PHE A 19 -3.92 14.87 10.90
CA PHE A 19 -3.45 13.75 10.09
C PHE A 19 -4.23 12.46 10.36
N ASP A 20 -4.58 12.19 11.61
CA ASP A 20 -5.41 11.04 11.96
C ASP A 20 -6.82 11.21 11.39
N PHE A 21 -7.42 12.41 11.52
CA PHE A 21 -8.70 12.73 10.90
C PHE A 21 -8.65 12.54 9.38
N MET A 22 -7.63 13.06 8.69
CA MET A 22 -7.48 12.89 7.24
C MET A 22 -7.34 11.41 6.85
N ARG A 23 -6.61 10.61 7.62
CA ARG A 23 -6.51 9.16 7.38
C ARG A 23 -7.85 8.47 7.49
N TYR A 24 -8.63 8.75 8.54
CA TYR A 24 -9.99 8.22 8.69
C TYR A 24 -10.89 8.68 7.55
N PHE A 25 -10.84 9.94 7.19
CA PHE A 25 -11.62 10.48 6.08
C PHE A 25 -11.31 9.75 4.76
N PHE A 26 -10.05 9.58 4.40
CA PHE A 26 -9.68 8.86 3.19
C PHE A 26 -10.01 7.36 3.28
N ALA A 27 -9.82 6.73 4.43
CA ALA A 27 -10.18 5.31 4.61
C ALA A 27 -11.69 5.09 4.44
N VAL A 28 -12.53 5.89 5.09
CA VAL A 28 -13.99 5.80 4.95
C VAL A 28 -14.42 6.11 3.52
N SER A 29 -13.84 7.14 2.89
CA SER A 29 -14.16 7.47 1.50
C SER A 29 -13.79 6.34 0.52
N LEU A 30 -12.72 5.57 0.79
CA LEU A 30 -12.37 4.38 -0.01
C LEU A 30 -13.37 3.25 0.17
N ILE A 31 -13.85 3.00 1.40
CA ILE A 31 -14.89 2.00 1.66
C ILE A 31 -16.15 2.31 0.85
N ILE A 32 -16.59 3.58 0.86
CA ILE A 32 -17.78 4.01 0.11
C ILE A 32 -17.58 3.82 -1.40
N VAL A 33 -16.39 4.17 -1.94
CA VAL A 33 -16.08 3.97 -3.36
C VAL A 33 -16.14 2.48 -3.74
N HIS A 34 -15.53 1.62 -2.94
CA HIS A 34 -15.59 0.18 -3.20
C HIS A 34 -17.03 -0.35 -3.15
N PHE A 35 -17.82 0.12 -2.20
CA PHE A 35 -19.24 -0.23 -2.12
C PHE A 35 -20.01 0.22 -3.37
N CYS A 36 -19.86 1.48 -3.80
CA CYS A 36 -20.51 2.00 -5.00
C CYS A 36 -20.09 1.22 -6.26
N THR A 37 -18.77 0.92 -6.38
CA THR A 37 -18.26 0.13 -7.52
C THR A 37 -18.83 -1.29 -7.56
N LEU A 38 -18.99 -1.94 -6.41
CA LEU A 38 -19.54 -3.29 -6.33
C LEU A 38 -21.07 -3.31 -6.52
N ALA A 39 -21.74 -2.23 -6.12
CA ALA A 39 -23.19 -2.07 -6.27
C ALA A 39 -23.62 -1.48 -7.63
N ASP A 40 -22.67 -1.21 -8.52
CA ASP A 40 -22.88 -0.55 -9.82
C ASP A 40 -23.67 0.79 -9.70
N VAL A 41 -23.36 1.54 -8.65
CA VAL A 41 -23.97 2.84 -8.37
C VAL A 41 -23.02 3.96 -8.78
N ASP A 42 -23.56 4.97 -9.46
CA ASP A 42 -22.79 6.15 -9.87
C ASP A 42 -22.16 6.86 -8.66
N GLN A 43 -20.87 7.17 -8.82
CA GLN A 43 -20.10 7.84 -7.76
C GLN A 43 -20.17 9.35 -7.93
N PHE A 44 -20.90 10.02 -7.05
CA PHE A 44 -20.90 11.47 -6.96
C PHE A 44 -19.76 11.96 -6.04
N TRP A 45 -18.54 12.06 -6.59
CA TRP A 45 -17.40 12.51 -5.80
C TRP A 45 -16.46 13.42 -6.59
N ILE A 46 -16.00 14.48 -5.94
CA ILE A 46 -15.05 15.47 -6.49
C ILE A 46 -13.65 14.86 -6.68
N ILE A 47 -13.29 13.85 -5.88
CA ILE A 47 -11.95 13.24 -5.86
C ILE A 47 -12.03 11.79 -6.36
N THR A 48 -11.24 11.45 -7.38
CA THR A 48 -11.21 10.10 -7.94
C THR A 48 -10.60 9.06 -6.98
N GLY A 49 -10.98 7.78 -7.11
CA GLY A 49 -10.48 6.69 -6.27
C GLY A 49 -8.94 6.63 -6.19
N PRO A 50 -8.21 6.68 -7.31
CA PRO A 50 -6.74 6.66 -7.30
C PRO A 50 -6.10 7.82 -6.52
N ILE A 51 -6.67 9.01 -6.57
CA ILE A 51 -6.15 10.16 -5.81
C ILE A 51 -6.31 9.96 -4.32
N ARG A 52 -7.44 9.37 -3.88
CA ARG A 52 -7.69 9.08 -2.45
C ARG A 52 -6.69 8.07 -1.90
N VAL A 53 -6.43 7.00 -2.65
CA VAL A 53 -5.42 5.99 -2.27
C VAL A 53 -4.04 6.63 -2.13
N LYS A 54 -3.64 7.46 -3.10
CA LYS A 54 -2.37 8.19 -3.05
C LYS A 54 -2.29 9.12 -1.85
N ALA A 55 -3.34 9.92 -1.60
CA ALA A 55 -3.40 10.82 -0.46
C ALA A 55 -3.32 10.06 0.89
N PHE A 56 -4.03 8.93 1.00
CA PHE A 56 -3.93 8.06 2.18
C PHE A 56 -2.50 7.56 2.40
N PHE A 57 -1.82 7.11 1.35
CA PHE A 57 -0.44 6.64 1.45
C PHE A 57 0.53 7.76 1.80
N ILE A 58 0.41 8.95 1.19
CA ILE A 58 1.25 10.12 1.51
C ILE A 58 1.19 10.44 3.00
N ILE A 59 -0.01 10.54 3.56
CA ILE A 59 -0.19 10.86 4.98
C ILE A 59 0.33 9.71 5.87
N SER A 60 0.03 8.45 5.50
CA SER A 60 0.46 7.28 6.27
C SER A 60 1.97 7.14 6.27
N GLY A 61 2.61 7.30 5.13
CA GLY A 61 4.07 7.25 5.01
C GLY A 61 4.76 8.35 5.79
N PHE A 62 4.25 9.59 5.69
CA PHE A 62 4.75 10.69 6.50
C PHE A 62 4.75 10.38 8.00
N LEU A 63 3.62 9.89 8.54
CA LEU A 63 3.50 9.56 9.96
C LEU A 63 4.42 8.40 10.37
N VAL A 64 4.59 7.42 9.49
CA VAL A 64 5.50 6.28 9.73
C VAL A 64 6.94 6.73 9.76
N PHE A 65 7.35 7.55 8.80
CA PHE A 65 8.70 8.10 8.72
C PHE A 65 9.02 8.98 9.94
N TYR A 66 8.09 9.86 10.31
CA TYR A 66 8.20 10.68 11.53
C TYR A 66 8.35 9.83 12.80
N SER A 67 7.53 8.78 12.92
CA SER A 67 7.61 7.84 14.06
C SER A 67 8.97 7.15 14.16
N TYR A 68 9.60 6.81 13.02
CA TYR A 68 10.90 6.18 12.97
C TYR A 68 12.02 7.14 13.40
N ILE A 69 12.04 8.36 12.86
CA ILE A 69 13.05 9.35 13.21
C ILE A 69 13.05 9.69 14.69
N LYS A 70 11.89 9.71 15.32
CA LYS A 70 11.75 10.07 16.73
C LYS A 70 12.50 9.13 17.67
N ARG A 71 12.68 7.85 17.31
CA ARG A 71 13.29 6.84 18.18
C ARG A 71 14.58 6.26 17.63
N GLU A 72 14.74 6.21 16.31
CA GLU A 72 15.88 5.62 15.58
C GLU A 72 16.19 4.17 16.00
N ASP A 73 15.20 3.43 16.48
CA ASP A 73 15.31 2.02 16.86
C ASP A 73 14.63 1.14 15.81
N LEU A 74 15.45 0.43 15.03
CA LEU A 74 14.97 -0.43 13.95
C LEU A 74 14.17 -1.63 14.47
N LYS A 75 14.56 -2.21 15.61
CA LYS A 75 13.90 -3.37 16.19
C LYS A 75 12.50 -3.00 16.68
N ASP A 76 12.38 -1.95 17.50
CA ASP A 76 11.09 -1.42 17.98
C ASP A 76 10.18 -1.02 16.82
N TYR A 77 10.77 -0.42 15.77
CA TYR A 77 10.04 -0.05 14.57
C TYR A 77 9.44 -1.26 13.84
N ILE A 78 10.26 -2.27 13.52
CA ILE A 78 9.82 -3.48 12.81
C ILE A 78 8.77 -4.21 13.63
N GLU A 79 8.99 -4.42 14.92
CA GLU A 79 8.04 -5.10 15.79
C GLU A 79 6.67 -4.42 15.82
N LYS A 80 6.63 -3.10 15.91
CA LYS A 80 5.39 -2.32 15.86
C LYS A 80 4.66 -2.45 14.51
N ARG A 81 5.39 -2.50 13.40
CA ARG A 81 4.78 -2.68 12.06
C ARG A 81 4.24 -4.09 11.88
N ILE A 82 4.99 -5.10 12.28
CA ILE A 82 4.55 -6.50 12.25
C ILE A 82 3.26 -6.67 13.08
N ARG A 83 3.26 -6.23 14.33
CA ARG A 83 2.08 -6.32 15.22
C ARG A 83 0.87 -5.57 14.68
N ARG A 84 1.08 -4.53 13.89
CA ARG A 84 0.00 -3.74 13.30
C ARG A 84 -0.59 -4.36 12.04
N ILE A 85 0.26 -4.95 11.15
CA ILE A 85 -0.18 -5.45 9.85
C ILE A 85 -0.57 -6.91 9.89
N LEU A 86 0.30 -7.79 10.43
CA LEU A 86 0.13 -9.23 10.23
C LEU A 86 -1.17 -9.77 10.84
N PRO A 87 -1.54 -9.44 12.10
CA PRO A 87 -2.74 -10.03 12.69
C PRO A 87 -4.02 -9.68 11.92
N PRO A 88 -4.35 -8.41 11.64
CA PRO A 88 -5.57 -8.08 10.90
C PRO A 88 -5.53 -8.57 9.45
N TYR A 89 -4.35 -8.56 8.80
CA TYR A 89 -4.21 -9.05 7.43
C TYR A 89 -4.50 -10.55 7.34
N PHE A 90 -3.87 -11.35 8.18
CA PHE A 90 -4.10 -12.81 8.21
C PHE A 90 -5.53 -13.15 8.58
N LEU A 91 -6.11 -12.41 9.52
CA LEU A 91 -7.53 -12.59 9.87
C LEU A 91 -8.42 -12.37 8.64
N VAL A 92 -8.19 -11.31 7.87
CA VAL A 92 -8.96 -11.03 6.65
C VAL A 92 -8.78 -12.14 5.62
N VAL A 93 -7.55 -12.59 5.36
CA VAL A 93 -7.28 -13.67 4.39
C VAL A 93 -8.00 -14.97 4.80
N ILE A 94 -7.91 -15.35 6.09
CA ILE A 94 -8.60 -16.53 6.62
C ILE A 94 -10.11 -16.36 6.52
N SER A 95 -10.63 -15.18 6.87
CA SER A 95 -12.08 -14.90 6.76
C SER A 95 -12.57 -15.00 5.31
N CYS A 96 -11.78 -14.55 4.33
CA CYS A 96 -12.14 -14.74 2.91
C CYS A 96 -12.25 -16.21 2.52
N VAL A 97 -11.32 -17.06 2.98
CA VAL A 97 -11.39 -18.51 2.71
C VAL A 97 -12.58 -19.15 3.41
N LEU A 98 -12.86 -18.78 4.67
CA LEU A 98 -14.01 -19.28 5.41
C LEU A 98 -15.33 -18.85 4.75
N LEU A 99 -15.47 -17.60 4.37
CA LEU A 99 -16.64 -17.12 3.62
C LEU A 99 -16.77 -17.86 2.28
N GLY A 100 -15.66 -18.01 1.55
CA GLY A 100 -15.62 -18.78 0.30
C GLY A 100 -16.12 -20.21 0.48
N PHE A 101 -15.77 -20.87 1.60
CA PHE A 101 -16.27 -22.21 1.92
C PHE A 101 -17.79 -22.27 2.00
N PHE A 102 -18.47 -21.25 2.51
CA PHE A 102 -19.93 -21.22 2.60
C PHE A 102 -20.63 -20.90 1.27
N ILE A 103 -20.02 -20.05 0.43
CA ILE A 103 -20.65 -19.51 -0.78
C ILE A 103 -20.16 -20.14 -2.09
N THR A 104 -19.13 -21.02 -2.06
CA THR A 104 -18.64 -21.70 -3.26
C THR A 104 -19.70 -22.52 -3.97
N SER A 105 -19.69 -22.54 -5.30
CA SER A 105 -20.51 -23.42 -6.14
C SER A 105 -20.02 -24.88 -6.18
N LEU A 106 -18.80 -25.14 -5.70
CA LEU A 106 -18.23 -26.48 -5.63
C LEU A 106 -18.72 -27.25 -4.41
N SER A 107 -18.48 -28.58 -4.41
CA SER A 107 -18.64 -29.35 -3.18
C SER A 107 -17.65 -28.86 -2.11
N LYS A 108 -18.03 -28.96 -0.83
CA LYS A 108 -17.17 -28.50 0.28
C LYS A 108 -15.84 -29.24 0.31
N GLN A 109 -15.83 -30.51 -0.09
CA GLN A 109 -14.62 -31.32 -0.18
C GLN A 109 -13.73 -30.83 -1.31
N ASP A 110 -14.28 -30.61 -2.51
CA ASP A 110 -13.52 -30.13 -3.66
C ASP A 110 -12.94 -28.73 -3.40
N TYR A 111 -13.69 -27.84 -2.77
CA TYR A 111 -13.21 -26.52 -2.39
C TYR A 111 -11.99 -26.58 -1.47
N VAL A 112 -12.06 -27.39 -0.40
CA VAL A 112 -10.96 -27.51 0.59
C VAL A 112 -9.73 -28.19 0.00
N THR A 113 -9.93 -29.21 -0.89
CA THR A 113 -8.82 -29.94 -1.50
C THR A 113 -8.28 -29.30 -2.77
N SER A 114 -8.92 -28.23 -3.26
CA SER A 114 -8.49 -27.53 -4.48
C SER A 114 -7.10 -26.92 -4.34
N LYS A 115 -6.27 -27.14 -5.36
CA LYS A 115 -4.95 -26.48 -5.48
C LYS A 115 -5.07 -24.94 -5.50
N GLU A 116 -6.18 -24.41 -6.02
CA GLU A 116 -6.43 -22.97 -6.10
C GLU A 116 -6.67 -22.37 -4.72
N THR A 117 -7.34 -23.05 -3.81
CA THR A 117 -7.52 -22.63 -2.42
C THR A 117 -6.17 -22.54 -1.70
N TYR A 118 -5.30 -23.52 -1.86
CA TYR A 118 -3.95 -23.47 -1.29
C TYR A 118 -3.09 -22.38 -1.93
N LYS A 119 -3.17 -22.23 -3.24
CA LYS A 119 -2.48 -21.17 -3.97
C LYS A 119 -2.92 -19.78 -3.51
N TYR A 120 -4.23 -19.61 -3.27
CA TYR A 120 -4.77 -18.37 -2.69
C TYR A 120 -4.16 -18.07 -1.32
N LEU A 121 -4.15 -19.06 -0.41
CA LEU A 121 -3.56 -18.88 0.92
C LEU A 121 -2.07 -18.52 0.85
N ILE A 122 -1.26 -19.28 0.11
CA ILE A 122 0.18 -19.05 -0.01
C ILE A 122 0.45 -17.68 -0.63
N SER A 123 -0.22 -17.34 -1.71
CA SER A 123 -0.04 -16.05 -2.40
C SER A 123 -0.42 -14.87 -1.50
N ASN A 124 -1.55 -14.96 -0.80
CA ASN A 124 -1.97 -13.88 0.08
C ASN A 124 -1.09 -13.78 1.32
N PHE A 125 -0.75 -14.88 2.00
CA PHE A 125 0.16 -14.83 3.14
C PHE A 125 1.56 -14.30 2.80
N SER A 126 1.96 -14.42 1.54
CA SER A 126 3.21 -13.83 1.01
C SER A 126 3.04 -12.40 0.48
N PHE A 127 1.90 -11.75 0.68
CA PHE A 127 1.55 -10.42 0.12
C PHE A 127 1.59 -10.37 -1.42
N LEU A 128 1.48 -11.53 -2.09
CA LEU A 128 1.47 -11.69 -3.55
C LEU A 128 0.06 -12.00 -4.06
N ASN A 129 -0.94 -11.33 -3.50
CA ASN A 129 -2.37 -11.56 -3.81
C ASN A 129 -2.73 -11.45 -5.30
N PHE A 130 -1.94 -10.71 -6.09
CA PHE A 130 -2.14 -10.60 -7.53
C PHE A 130 -1.87 -11.90 -8.30
N ILE A 131 -1.17 -12.88 -7.70
CA ILE A 131 -0.92 -14.19 -8.31
C ILE A 131 -2.18 -15.06 -8.29
N GLN A 132 -2.94 -15.01 -7.20
CA GLN A 132 -4.18 -15.74 -7.01
C GLN A 132 -5.18 -14.89 -6.21
N PRO A 133 -5.94 -14.00 -6.87
CA PRO A 133 -6.92 -13.15 -6.18
C PRO A 133 -8.28 -13.83 -5.98
N THR A 134 -8.50 -14.99 -6.64
CA THR A 134 -9.77 -15.70 -6.69
C THR A 134 -9.75 -16.98 -5.86
N LEU A 135 -10.93 -17.40 -5.38
CA LEU A 135 -11.16 -18.70 -4.78
C LEU A 135 -12.05 -19.53 -5.71
N PRO A 136 -11.84 -20.87 -5.78
CA PRO A 136 -12.59 -21.72 -6.72
C PRO A 136 -14.09 -21.73 -6.40
N GLY A 137 -14.91 -21.57 -7.42
CA GLY A 137 -16.37 -21.53 -7.28
C GLY A 137 -16.93 -20.29 -6.57
N VAL A 138 -16.11 -19.23 -6.38
CA VAL A 138 -16.53 -18.03 -5.66
C VAL A 138 -16.49 -16.83 -6.59
N PHE A 139 -17.62 -16.17 -6.80
CA PHE A 139 -17.80 -14.97 -7.62
C PHE A 139 -17.34 -15.12 -9.09
N GLU A 140 -17.31 -16.32 -9.64
CA GLU A 140 -16.80 -16.58 -11.01
C GLU A 140 -17.60 -15.84 -12.09
N SER A 141 -18.90 -15.60 -11.86
CA SER A 141 -19.77 -14.87 -12.78
C SER A 141 -19.67 -13.34 -12.65
N ASN A 142 -18.95 -12.84 -11.67
CA ASN A 142 -18.85 -11.40 -11.44
C ASN A 142 -17.81 -10.76 -12.40
N PRO A 143 -18.00 -9.50 -12.83
CA PRO A 143 -17.02 -8.77 -13.64
C PRO A 143 -15.63 -8.68 -12.97
N MET A 144 -15.59 -8.68 -11.65
CA MET A 144 -14.38 -8.77 -10.82
C MET A 144 -14.47 -9.97 -9.88
N PRO A 145 -13.93 -11.13 -10.26
CA PRO A 145 -14.03 -12.36 -9.46
C PRO A 145 -13.09 -12.41 -8.26
N ALA A 146 -12.31 -11.35 -8.02
CA ALA A 146 -11.42 -11.26 -6.87
C ALA A 146 -12.21 -11.23 -5.55
N VAL A 147 -11.91 -12.14 -4.62
CA VAL A 147 -12.62 -12.24 -3.34
C VAL A 147 -12.42 -11.00 -2.48
N ASN A 148 -11.22 -10.44 -2.48
CA ASN A 148 -10.93 -9.17 -1.85
C ASN A 148 -9.89 -8.40 -2.66
N GLY A 149 -10.37 -7.59 -3.60
CA GLY A 149 -9.52 -6.79 -4.48
C GLY A 149 -8.69 -5.73 -3.74
N SER A 150 -9.12 -5.29 -2.54
CA SER A 150 -8.41 -4.22 -1.80
C SER A 150 -7.08 -4.67 -1.19
N LEU A 151 -6.83 -5.98 -1.07
CA LEU A 151 -5.58 -6.52 -0.49
C LEU A 151 -4.31 -6.12 -1.25
N TRP A 152 -4.41 -5.68 -2.50
CA TRP A 152 -3.25 -5.21 -3.27
C TRP A 152 -2.52 -4.04 -2.60
N THR A 153 -3.22 -3.22 -1.82
CA THR A 153 -2.66 -2.07 -1.12
C THR A 153 -1.73 -2.45 0.02
N MET A 154 -1.95 -3.63 0.63
CA MET A 154 -1.14 -4.11 1.76
C MET A 154 0.31 -4.35 1.37
N LYS A 155 0.56 -4.86 0.16
CA LYS A 155 1.93 -4.99 -0.35
C LYS A 155 2.62 -3.64 -0.47
N VAL A 156 1.92 -2.63 -0.95
CA VAL A 156 2.45 -1.26 -1.05
C VAL A 156 2.79 -0.73 0.34
N GLU A 157 1.92 -0.94 1.33
CA GLU A 157 2.18 -0.53 2.72
C GLU A 157 3.41 -1.23 3.32
N VAL A 158 3.58 -2.53 3.07
CA VAL A 158 4.78 -3.26 3.51
C VAL A 158 6.04 -2.71 2.83
N MET A 159 5.99 -2.41 1.53
CA MET A 159 7.10 -1.78 0.81
C MET A 159 7.47 -0.42 1.41
N PHE A 160 6.49 0.41 1.79
CA PHE A 160 6.72 1.64 2.53
C PHE A 160 7.48 1.39 3.83
N TYR A 161 7.03 0.41 4.62
CA TYR A 161 7.67 0.14 5.90
C TYR A 161 9.12 -0.33 5.76
N VAL A 162 9.43 -1.09 4.72
CA VAL A 162 10.81 -1.51 4.42
C VAL A 162 11.64 -0.33 3.92
N SER A 163 11.07 0.56 3.12
CA SER A 163 11.80 1.69 2.53
C SER A 163 12.18 2.77 3.55
N VAL A 164 11.38 2.99 4.59
CA VAL A 164 11.61 4.05 5.60
C VAL A 164 12.99 3.99 6.25
N PRO A 165 13.45 2.87 6.84
CA PRO A 165 14.80 2.80 7.41
C PRO A 165 15.89 2.99 6.37
N ILE A 166 15.71 2.47 5.16
CA ILE A 166 16.68 2.58 4.05
C ILE A 166 16.84 4.04 3.65
N ILE A 167 15.73 4.72 3.39
CA ILE A 167 15.75 6.13 2.99
C ILE A 167 16.29 7.00 4.11
N PHE A 168 15.91 6.74 5.36
CA PHE A 168 16.47 7.46 6.51
C PHE A 168 17.99 7.33 6.59
N PHE A 169 18.54 6.13 6.41
CA PHE A 169 19.98 5.89 6.37
C PHE A 169 20.65 6.66 5.22
N LEU A 170 20.06 6.64 4.03
CA LEU A 170 20.57 7.37 2.88
C LEU A 170 20.56 8.89 3.11
N LEU A 171 19.46 9.43 3.66
CA LEU A 171 19.34 10.87 3.98
C LEU A 171 20.31 11.32 5.09
N LYS A 172 20.74 10.38 5.95
CA LYS A 172 21.75 10.65 6.99
C LYS A 172 23.18 10.68 6.44
N LYS A 173 23.44 9.88 5.41
CA LYS A 173 24.77 9.69 4.83
C LYS A 173 25.07 10.62 3.65
N TYR A 174 24.06 10.97 2.86
CA TYR A 174 24.22 11.70 1.60
C TYR A 174 23.41 13.00 1.59
N ASN A 175 23.66 13.84 0.58
CA ASN A 175 22.91 15.07 0.39
C ASN A 175 21.41 14.74 0.13
N LYS A 176 20.54 15.37 0.93
CA LYS A 176 19.10 15.12 0.91
C LYS A 176 18.48 15.37 -0.48
N LEU A 177 18.86 16.49 -1.11
CA LEU A 177 18.36 16.86 -2.44
C LEU A 177 18.79 15.84 -3.49
N SER A 178 20.04 15.38 -3.45
CA SER A 178 20.54 14.36 -4.38
C SER A 178 19.77 13.04 -4.25
N ILE A 179 19.48 12.59 -3.03
CA ILE A 179 18.69 11.38 -2.81
C ILE A 179 17.28 11.52 -3.40
N MET A 180 16.63 12.66 -3.17
CA MET A 180 15.28 12.92 -3.71
C MET A 180 15.26 12.92 -5.23
N ILE A 181 16.22 13.60 -5.85
CA ILE A 181 16.36 13.63 -7.32
C ILE A 181 16.61 12.21 -7.85
N THR A 182 17.47 11.43 -7.18
CA THR A 182 17.75 10.04 -7.58
C THR A 182 16.50 9.17 -7.54
N ILE A 183 15.72 9.24 -6.45
CA ILE A 183 14.46 8.47 -6.33
C ILE A 183 13.48 8.90 -7.41
N PHE A 184 13.36 10.20 -7.69
CA PHE A 184 12.48 10.73 -8.73
C PHE A 184 12.88 10.24 -10.13
N LEU A 185 14.15 10.37 -10.49
CA LEU A 185 14.67 9.89 -11.77
C LEU A 185 14.51 8.38 -11.92
N PHE A 186 14.74 7.63 -10.83
CA PHE A 186 14.53 6.19 -10.82
C PHE A 186 13.04 5.83 -11.06
N ALA A 187 12.12 6.56 -10.45
CA ALA A 187 10.68 6.34 -10.65
C ALA A 187 10.25 6.57 -12.11
N ILE A 188 10.75 7.67 -12.73
CA ILE A 188 10.49 7.96 -14.16
C ILE A 188 11.10 6.87 -15.04
N PHE A 189 12.36 6.52 -14.81
CA PHE A 189 13.07 5.50 -15.58
C PHE A 189 12.36 4.15 -15.49
N TYR A 190 11.94 3.77 -14.29
CA TYR A 190 11.20 2.53 -14.05
C TYR A 190 9.88 2.52 -14.83
N ASP A 191 9.07 3.57 -14.72
CA ASP A 191 7.78 3.66 -15.41
C ASP A 191 7.96 3.62 -16.92
N TYR A 192 8.96 4.32 -17.45
CA TYR A 192 9.32 4.33 -18.87
C TYR A 192 9.75 2.93 -19.35
N CYS A 193 10.67 2.26 -18.65
CA CYS A 193 11.16 0.93 -19.03
C CYS A 193 10.03 -0.11 -19.12
N PHE A 194 9.15 -0.16 -18.10
CA PHE A 194 8.06 -1.14 -18.10
C PHE A 194 6.93 -0.79 -19.07
N THR A 195 6.76 0.49 -19.41
CA THR A 195 5.88 0.91 -20.51
C THR A 195 6.41 0.40 -21.86
N MET A 196 7.67 0.64 -22.14
CA MET A 196 8.33 0.18 -23.38
C MET A 196 8.30 -1.35 -23.51
N LEU A 197 8.61 -2.08 -22.42
CA LEU A 197 8.54 -3.54 -22.42
C LEU A 197 7.13 -4.06 -22.68
N TYR A 198 6.11 -3.39 -22.14
CA TYR A 198 4.72 -3.73 -22.41
C TYR A 198 4.36 -3.48 -23.88
N GLU A 199 4.71 -2.32 -24.43
CA GLU A 199 4.43 -1.95 -25.84
C GLU A 199 5.12 -2.89 -26.83
N GLN A 200 6.35 -3.33 -26.53
CA GLN A 200 7.11 -4.23 -27.41
C GLN A 200 6.61 -5.68 -27.33
N THR A 201 6.21 -6.16 -26.18
CA THR A 201 5.91 -7.59 -25.96
C THR A 201 4.42 -7.90 -25.86
N ASN A 202 3.59 -6.87 -25.68
CA ASN A 202 2.16 -6.97 -25.35
C ASN A 202 1.86 -7.90 -24.16
N ASN A 203 2.85 -8.10 -23.27
CA ASN A 203 2.72 -8.99 -22.12
C ASN A 203 2.23 -8.20 -20.91
N SER A 204 1.02 -8.54 -20.44
CA SER A 204 0.35 -7.90 -19.31
C SER A 204 1.15 -7.97 -17.98
N ILE A 205 2.12 -8.88 -17.86
CA ILE A 205 3.00 -8.97 -16.71
C ILE A 205 3.77 -7.66 -16.50
N TYR A 206 4.27 -7.04 -17.57
CA TYR A 206 5.00 -5.77 -17.47
C TYR A 206 4.09 -4.63 -17.00
N LEU A 207 2.82 -4.61 -17.44
CA LEU A 207 1.84 -3.66 -16.94
C LEU A 207 1.52 -3.87 -15.45
N LEU A 208 1.44 -5.13 -15.01
CA LEU A 208 1.27 -5.46 -13.60
C LEU A 208 2.46 -5.00 -12.77
N ILE A 209 3.69 -5.29 -13.19
CA ILE A 209 4.91 -4.87 -12.50
C ILE A 209 4.99 -3.34 -12.44
N ARG A 210 4.72 -2.65 -13.55
CA ARG A 210 4.65 -1.19 -13.62
C ARG A 210 3.69 -0.63 -12.58
N LYS A 211 2.45 -1.14 -12.52
CA LYS A 211 1.43 -0.69 -11.58
C LYS A 211 1.78 -1.00 -10.12
N GLN A 212 2.53 -2.06 -9.87
CA GLN A 212 2.87 -2.49 -8.51
C GLN A 212 3.96 -1.63 -7.86
N ILE A 213 4.95 -1.17 -8.61
CA ILE A 213 6.11 -0.45 -8.08
C ILE A 213 6.14 1.00 -8.60
N GLY A 214 6.08 1.21 -9.92
CA GLY A 214 6.29 2.51 -10.55
C GLY A 214 5.30 3.57 -10.09
N SER A 215 4.00 3.29 -10.16
CA SER A 215 2.96 4.23 -9.72
C SER A 215 3.08 4.61 -8.25
N ASN A 216 3.67 3.74 -7.44
CA ASN A 216 3.82 3.93 -6.01
C ASN A 216 5.12 4.65 -5.65
N LEU A 217 6.19 4.53 -6.44
CA LEU A 217 7.43 5.28 -6.26
C LEU A 217 7.19 6.79 -6.30
N PHE A 218 6.28 7.26 -7.17
CA PHE A 218 5.90 8.68 -7.21
C PHE A 218 5.21 9.17 -5.93
N ILE A 219 4.66 8.27 -5.11
CA ILE A 219 4.05 8.61 -3.82
C ILE A 219 5.12 8.90 -2.77
N PHE A 220 6.29 8.24 -2.84
CA PHE A 220 7.39 8.45 -1.90
C PHE A 220 8.01 9.86 -1.99
N ILE A 221 7.93 10.51 -3.16
CA ILE A 221 8.58 11.80 -3.39
C ILE A 221 7.91 12.93 -2.60
N PRO A 222 6.57 13.13 -2.67
CA PRO A 222 5.89 14.16 -1.88
C PRO A 222 6.07 13.95 -0.37
N GLU A 223 6.07 12.70 0.10
CA GLU A 223 6.29 12.37 1.52
C GLU A 223 7.64 12.88 2.01
N HIS A 224 8.68 12.59 1.27
CA HIS A 224 10.05 12.94 1.62
C HIS A 224 10.31 14.43 1.42
N LEU A 225 9.71 15.05 0.39
CA LEU A 225 9.77 16.49 0.16
C LEU A 225 9.07 17.26 1.30
N PHE A 226 7.89 16.84 1.69
CA PHE A 226 7.15 17.45 2.80
C PHE A 226 7.95 17.33 4.11
N PHE A 227 8.57 16.18 4.33
CA PHE A 227 9.43 15.95 5.47
C PHE A 227 10.71 16.80 5.41
N TYR A 228 11.32 16.92 4.23
CA TYR A 228 12.47 17.80 4.00
C TYR A 228 12.13 19.25 4.32
N ILE A 229 11.00 19.75 3.87
CA ILE A 229 10.51 21.11 4.15
C ILE A 229 10.32 21.31 5.65
N LEU A 230 9.70 20.33 6.34
CA LEU A 230 9.49 20.39 7.79
C LEU A 230 10.77 20.37 8.63
N ILE A 231 11.86 19.80 8.11
CA ILE A 231 13.16 19.76 8.79
C ILE A 231 13.97 21.02 8.51
N THR A 232 13.77 21.66 7.35
CA THR A 232 14.56 22.81 6.91
C THR A 232 13.91 24.16 7.24
N LEU A 233 12.62 24.21 7.55
CA LEU A 233 11.91 25.38 8.09
C LEU A 233 11.98 25.40 9.62
#